data_7f8e689cadcc5ef0c3ea7ba064beb484
#
_entry.id   7f8e689cadcc5ef0c3ea7ba064beb484
#
_cell.length_a   1.000
_cell.length_b   1.000
_cell.length_c   1.000
_cell.angle_alpha   90.00
_cell.angle_beta   90.00
_cell.angle_gamma   90.00
#
_symmetry.space_group_name_H-M   'P 1'
#
loop_
_entity.id
_entity.type
_entity.pdbx_description
1 polymer ?
#
loop_
_entity_poly.entity_id
_entity_poly.type
_entity_poly.pdbx_seq_one_letter_code
_entity_poly.pdbx_strand_id
1 'polypeptide(L)'
;MLDRQKRFKVLIMKTSVEKIDGMALAAAWQEFDHIARLRPIKTETDYDHTAALMNRVLDVMGGNEHHPLAGLLELLAEMVSSYDKIHYPLEQL
;
A
#
# COMPACT_ATOMS: atom_id res chain seq x y z
N MET A 1 -18.11 -2.51 -21.37
CA MET A 1 -17.25 -3.15 -20.37
C MET A 1 -15.92 -3.61 -20.94
N LEU A 2 -15.98 -4.33 -22.07
CA LEU A 2 -14.76 -4.77 -22.73
C LEU A 2 -13.89 -3.60 -23.17
N ASP A 3 -14.53 -2.53 -23.64
CA ASP A 3 -13.80 -1.36 -24.11
C ASP A 3 -13.01 -0.69 -22.98
N ARG A 4 -13.60 -0.67 -21.78
CA ARG A 4 -12.93 -0.09 -20.64
C ARG A 4 -11.66 -0.87 -20.28
N GLN A 5 -11.76 -2.20 -20.33
CA GLN A 5 -10.61 -3.04 -20.04
C GLN A 5 -9.53 -2.91 -21.10
N LYS A 6 -9.93 -2.82 -22.35
CA LYS A 6 -8.98 -2.62 -23.43
C LYS A 6 -8.26 -1.27 -23.30
N ARG A 7 -9.01 -0.24 -22.94
CA ARG A 7 -8.42 1.09 -22.77
C ARG A 7 -7.41 1.11 -21.63
N PHE A 8 -7.75 0.48 -20.54
CA PHE A 8 -6.87 0.39 -19.39
C PHE A 8 -5.58 -0.35 -19.75
N LYS A 9 -5.72 -1.47 -20.48
CA LYS A 9 -4.58 -2.26 -20.89
C LYS A 9 -3.65 -1.46 -21.81
N VAL A 10 -4.22 -0.70 -22.71
CA VAL A 10 -3.42 0.13 -23.62
C VAL A 10 -2.61 1.18 -22.83
N LEU A 11 -3.22 1.78 -21.82
CA LEU A 11 -2.51 2.75 -20.99
C LEU A 11 -1.33 2.09 -20.27
N ILE A 12 -1.53 0.89 -19.75
CA ILE A 12 -0.48 0.16 -19.07
C ILE A 12 0.66 -0.16 -20.03
N MET A 13 0.33 -0.50 -21.25
CA MET A 13 1.33 -0.86 -22.27
C MET A 13 2.30 0.27 -22.57
N LYS A 14 1.91 1.50 -22.27
CA LYS A 14 2.77 2.66 -22.50
C LYS A 14 3.74 2.92 -21.36
N THR A 15 3.70 2.11 -20.31
CA THR A 15 4.56 2.26 -19.15
C THR A 15 5.53 1.09 -19.04
N SER A 16 6.50 1.22 -18.15
CA SER A 16 7.46 0.14 -17.92
C SER A 16 6.84 -1.05 -17.16
N VAL A 17 5.59 -0.94 -16.73
CA VAL A 17 4.93 -2.01 -15.97
C VAL A 17 4.88 -3.31 -16.77
N GLU A 18 4.75 -3.23 -18.07
CA GLU A 18 4.70 -4.44 -18.90
C GLU A 18 6.00 -5.24 -18.91
N LYS A 19 7.10 -4.61 -18.53
CA LYS A 19 8.38 -5.28 -18.48
C LYS A 19 8.63 -5.99 -17.16
N ILE A 20 7.70 -5.89 -16.24
CA ILE A 20 7.82 -6.56 -14.96
C ILE A 20 7.63 -8.07 -15.17
N ASP A 21 8.60 -8.83 -14.66
CA ASP A 21 8.49 -10.28 -14.65
C ASP A 21 7.41 -10.66 -13.63
N GLY A 22 6.32 -11.25 -14.13
CA GLY A 22 5.20 -11.61 -13.28
C GLY A 22 5.54 -12.61 -12.19
N MET A 23 6.42 -13.55 -12.49
CA MET A 23 6.82 -14.55 -11.50
C MET A 23 7.69 -13.91 -10.42
N ALA A 24 8.57 -13.01 -10.80
CA ALA A 24 9.39 -12.30 -9.83
C ALA A 24 8.52 -11.41 -8.94
N LEU A 25 7.52 -10.76 -9.54
CA LEU A 25 6.60 -9.93 -8.78
C LEU A 25 5.82 -10.76 -7.77
N ALA A 26 5.31 -11.93 -8.19
CA ALA A 26 4.57 -12.80 -7.29
C ALA A 26 5.44 -13.27 -6.14
N ALA A 27 6.68 -13.65 -6.43
CA ALA A 27 7.61 -14.08 -5.39
C ALA A 27 7.91 -12.95 -4.40
N ALA A 28 8.14 -11.75 -4.92
CA ALA A 28 8.40 -10.58 -4.07
C ALA A 28 7.20 -10.26 -3.19
N TRP A 29 6.00 -10.35 -3.75
CA TRP A 29 4.78 -10.13 -2.99
C TRP A 29 4.63 -11.17 -1.88
N GLN A 30 4.87 -12.45 -2.19
CA GLN A 30 4.76 -13.50 -1.17
C GLN A 30 5.74 -13.28 -0.03
N GLU A 31 6.96 -12.88 -0.32
CA GLU A 31 7.95 -12.56 0.70
C GLU A 31 7.48 -11.41 1.58
N PHE A 32 7.05 -10.34 0.94
CA PHE A 32 6.56 -9.17 1.65
C PHE A 32 5.33 -9.52 2.49
N ASP A 33 4.39 -10.24 1.90
CA ASP A 33 3.15 -10.62 2.56
C ASP A 33 3.41 -11.50 3.79
N HIS A 34 4.39 -12.37 3.69
CA HIS A 34 4.77 -13.25 4.79
C HIS A 34 5.22 -12.44 6.00
N ILE A 35 5.88 -11.33 5.75
CA ILE A 35 6.42 -10.47 6.81
C ILE A 35 5.37 -9.47 7.29
N ALA A 36 4.73 -8.79 6.37
CA ALA A 36 3.92 -7.62 6.68
C ALA A 36 2.43 -7.89 6.77
N ARG A 37 1.93 -8.86 6.01
CA ARG A 37 0.51 -9.18 5.97
C ARG A 37 -0.37 -7.96 5.73
N LEU A 38 0.03 -7.14 4.77
CA LEU A 38 -0.70 -5.92 4.44
C LEU A 38 -2.00 -6.23 3.72
N ARG A 39 -3.10 -5.72 4.25
CA ARG A 39 -4.43 -5.91 3.67
C ARG A 39 -5.21 -4.61 3.72
N PRO A 40 -6.20 -4.44 2.84
CA PRO A 40 -7.07 -3.28 2.94
C PRO A 40 -7.71 -3.22 4.33
N ILE A 41 -7.85 -2.02 4.85
CA ILE A 41 -8.41 -1.83 6.18
C ILE A 41 -9.93 -1.89 6.08
N LYS A 42 -10.53 -2.96 6.62
CA LYS A 42 -11.97 -3.15 6.63
C LYS A 42 -12.54 -3.20 8.05
N THR A 43 -11.71 -3.48 9.03
CA THR A 43 -12.12 -3.61 10.42
C THR A 43 -11.14 -2.87 11.31
N GLU A 44 -11.52 -2.69 12.59
CA GLU A 44 -10.60 -2.11 13.58
C GLU A 44 -9.34 -2.96 13.74
N THR A 45 -9.48 -4.27 13.64
CA THR A 45 -8.33 -5.16 13.73
C THR A 45 -7.35 -4.90 12.58
N ASP A 46 -7.89 -4.73 11.37
CA ASP A 46 -7.05 -4.39 10.21
C ASP A 46 -6.36 -3.05 10.42
N TYR A 47 -7.11 -2.08 10.95
CA TYR A 47 -6.57 -0.75 11.24
C TYR A 47 -5.39 -0.84 12.23
N ASP A 48 -5.60 -1.57 13.32
CA ASP A 48 -4.57 -1.72 14.34
C ASP A 48 -3.31 -2.36 13.76
N HIS A 49 -3.50 -3.37 12.94
CA HIS A 49 -2.37 -4.05 12.30
C HIS A 49 -1.61 -3.09 11.36
N THR A 50 -2.35 -2.34 10.56
CA THR A 50 -1.72 -1.41 9.61
C THR A 50 -0.99 -0.29 10.36
N ALA A 51 -1.59 0.23 11.43
CA ALA A 51 -0.96 1.26 12.24
C ALA A 51 0.32 0.74 12.90
N ALA A 52 0.28 -0.49 13.41
CA ALA A 52 1.45 -1.10 14.01
C ALA A 52 2.57 -1.30 12.98
N LEU A 53 2.20 -1.72 11.78
CA LEU A 53 3.17 -1.88 10.69
C LEU A 53 3.78 -0.53 10.33
N MET A 54 2.96 0.51 10.25
CA MET A 54 3.45 1.86 9.95
C MET A 54 4.47 2.32 11.00
N ASN A 55 4.17 2.09 12.27
CA ASN A 55 5.08 2.45 13.35
C ASN A 55 6.39 1.67 13.24
N ARG A 56 6.32 0.40 12.87
CA ARG A 56 7.51 -0.40 12.71
C ARG A 56 8.38 0.12 11.56
N VAL A 57 7.74 0.52 10.46
CA VAL A 57 8.45 1.09 9.32
C VAL A 57 9.15 2.39 9.74
N LEU A 58 8.46 3.23 10.50
CA LEU A 58 9.07 4.46 11.01
C LEU A 58 10.30 4.18 11.86
N ASP A 59 10.21 3.18 12.72
CA ASP A 59 11.35 2.79 13.56
C ASP A 59 12.54 2.34 12.71
N VAL A 60 12.26 1.54 11.69
CA VAL A 60 13.33 1.04 10.81
C VAL A 60 13.97 2.17 10.02
N MET A 61 13.16 3.12 9.56
CA MET A 61 13.67 4.26 8.80
C MET A 61 14.54 5.19 9.63
N GLY A 62 14.25 5.32 10.92
CA GLY A 62 15.08 6.09 11.84
C GLY A 62 15.23 7.56 11.47
N GLY A 63 14.22 8.15 10.86
CA GLY A 63 14.28 9.56 10.46
C GLY A 63 14.92 9.81 9.11
N ASN A 64 15.35 8.78 8.41
CA ASN A 64 15.94 8.91 7.07
C ASN A 64 14.83 8.92 6.02
N GLU A 65 14.48 10.09 5.51
CA GLU A 65 13.41 10.23 4.52
C GLU A 65 13.77 9.66 3.14
N HIS A 66 15.03 9.29 2.94
CA HIS A 66 15.48 8.64 1.70
C HIS A 66 15.62 7.14 1.85
N HIS A 67 15.13 6.60 2.96
CA HIS A 67 15.19 5.16 3.20
C HIS A 67 14.40 4.40 2.14
N PRO A 68 14.84 3.19 1.76
CA PRO A 68 14.10 2.38 0.78
C PRO A 68 12.63 2.13 1.14
N LEU A 69 12.28 2.16 2.42
CA LEU A 69 10.89 1.95 2.85
C LEU A 69 10.03 3.20 2.83
N ALA A 70 10.57 4.34 2.37
CA ALA A 70 9.81 5.59 2.37
C ALA A 70 8.51 5.48 1.56
N GLY A 71 8.56 4.80 0.40
CA GLY A 71 7.37 4.60 -0.41
C GLY A 71 6.31 3.75 0.29
N LEU A 72 6.77 2.73 1.00
CA LEU A 72 5.84 1.91 1.79
C LEU A 72 5.20 2.74 2.89
N LEU A 73 5.98 3.59 3.56
CA LEU A 73 5.44 4.46 4.60
C LEU A 73 4.32 5.35 4.05
N GLU A 74 4.53 5.91 2.86
CA GLU A 74 3.51 6.76 2.24
C GLU A 74 2.22 5.99 1.98
N LEU A 75 2.32 4.75 1.49
CA LEU A 75 1.14 3.94 1.24
C LEU A 75 0.40 3.61 2.54
N LEU A 76 1.13 3.25 3.58
CA LEU A 76 0.53 2.94 4.88
C LEU A 76 -0.16 4.17 5.46
N ALA A 77 0.48 5.32 5.36
CA ALA A 77 -0.09 6.57 5.87
C ALA A 77 -1.38 6.91 5.13
N GLU A 78 -1.41 6.71 3.81
CA GLU A 78 -2.61 6.94 3.01
C GLU A 78 -3.75 6.03 3.45
N MET A 79 -3.44 4.76 3.67
CA MET A 79 -4.46 3.78 4.08
C MET A 79 -5.05 4.15 5.43
N VAL A 80 -4.20 4.49 6.39
CA VAL A 80 -4.63 4.85 7.73
C VAL A 80 -5.43 6.15 7.68
N SER A 81 -4.95 7.14 6.95
CA SER A 81 -5.61 8.43 6.83
C SER A 81 -6.99 8.30 6.18
N SER A 82 -7.10 7.48 5.15
CA SER A 82 -8.38 7.28 4.48
C SER A 82 -9.41 6.63 5.40
N TYR A 83 -8.97 5.66 6.17
CA TYR A 83 -9.86 5.01 7.14
C TYR A 83 -10.30 6.01 8.22
N ASP A 84 -9.37 6.81 8.72
CA ASP A 84 -9.67 7.81 9.74
C ASP A 84 -10.70 8.81 9.26
N LYS A 85 -10.58 9.28 8.02
CA LYS A 85 -11.50 10.26 7.48
C LYS A 85 -12.94 9.74 7.41
N ILE A 86 -13.11 8.44 7.18
CA ILE A 86 -14.42 7.84 7.10
C ILE A 86 -14.99 7.56 8.49
N HIS A 87 -14.18 7.05 9.39
CA HIS A 87 -14.65 6.57 10.69
C HIS A 87 -14.51 7.61 11.81
N TYR A 88 -13.62 8.60 11.64
CA TYR A 88 -13.38 9.63 12.66
C TYR A 88 -13.31 10.99 11.99
N PRO A 89 -14.42 11.46 11.39
CA PRO A 89 -14.41 12.76 10.69
C PRO A 89 -14.11 13.91 11.62
N LEU A 90 -13.31 14.87 11.15
CA LEU A 90 -12.89 16.00 11.95
C LEU A 90 -14.06 16.86 12.40
N GLU A 91 -15.09 16.99 11.58
CA GLU A 91 -16.23 17.82 11.92
C GLU A 91 -17.05 17.26 13.09
N GLN A 92 -16.76 16.07 13.54
CA GLN A 92 -17.40 15.49 14.71
C GLN A 92 -16.63 15.80 15.99
N LEU A 93 -15.49 16.40 15.86
CA LEU A 93 -14.70 16.78 16.99
C LEU A 93 -15.10 18.16 17.49
#